data_7fdc7a6718a1aa1f20df599509ea06fc
#
_entry.id   7fdc7a6718a1aa1f20df599509ea06fc
#
_cell.length_a   1.000
_cell.length_b   1.000
_cell.length_c   1.000
_cell.angle_alpha   90.00
_cell.angle_beta   90.00
_cell.angle_gamma   90.00
#
_symmetry.space_group_name_H-M   'P 1'
#
loop_
_entity.id
_entity.type
_entity.pdbx_description
1 polymer ?
#
loop_
_entity_poly.entity_id
_entity_poly.type
_entity_poly.pdbx_seq_one_letter_code
_entity_poly.pdbx_strand_id
1 'polypeptide(L)'
;NVATAPGKVIFQNDIIQLLQFDPTTEQVHEIPLLIIPPWINKFYILDLRPENSMIRWLTSQGITVFVVSWVNPDAALATKTFEDYMVEGIYAASTAVMKQCDVETVNTVGYCIGGTLLSSTLAHMAAIGDKRIGSATFFAAQQDFTEAGDLLLFTNEDWLKTLEGKMDEGGGVLSGQAMADTFNVLRS
;
A
#
# COMPACT_ATOMS: atom_id res chain seq x y z
N ASN A 1 13.44 -17.41 5.73
CA ASN A 1 12.91 -16.23 6.44
C ASN A 1 12.55 -15.18 5.41
N VAL A 2 11.41 -14.52 5.57
CA VAL A 2 10.97 -13.34 4.80
C VAL A 2 11.17 -12.07 5.65
N ALA A 3 11.03 -10.89 5.05
CA ALA A 3 11.23 -9.59 5.71
C ALA A 3 12.63 -9.48 6.34
N THR A 4 13.65 -9.69 5.51
CA THR A 4 15.04 -9.83 5.99
C THR A 4 15.82 -8.51 6.00
N ALA A 5 15.30 -7.45 5.38
CA ALA A 5 15.91 -6.14 5.46
C ALA A 5 15.76 -5.57 6.89
N PRO A 6 16.85 -5.04 7.48
CA PRO A 6 16.79 -4.46 8.81
C PRO A 6 15.98 -3.16 8.76
N GLY A 7 14.88 -3.13 9.51
CA GLY A 7 13.98 -1.99 9.58
C GLY A 7 13.39 -1.81 10.96
N LYS A 8 12.73 -0.68 11.17
CA LYS A 8 12.06 -0.32 12.43
C LYS A 8 10.70 0.31 12.14
N VAL A 9 9.73 0.05 13.01
CA VAL A 9 8.43 0.75 12.98
C VAL A 9 8.64 2.14 13.57
N ILE A 10 8.26 3.18 12.83
CA ILE A 10 8.40 4.59 13.26
C ILE A 10 7.06 5.27 13.52
N PHE A 11 5.98 4.70 13.01
CA PHE A 11 4.62 5.20 13.20
C PHE A 11 3.63 4.04 13.13
N GLN A 12 2.53 4.15 13.87
CA GLN A 12 1.44 3.18 13.86
C GLN A 12 0.12 3.88 14.17
N ASN A 13 -0.95 3.42 13.50
CA ASN A 13 -2.34 3.70 13.83
C ASN A 13 -3.18 2.44 13.66
N ASP A 14 -4.51 2.57 13.57
CA ASP A 14 -5.42 1.41 13.51
C ASP A 14 -5.27 0.59 12.22
N ILE A 15 -4.84 1.19 11.11
CA ILE A 15 -4.80 0.53 9.80
C ILE A 15 -3.40 0.32 9.23
N ILE A 16 -2.36 1.00 9.73
CA ILE A 16 -0.99 0.84 9.25
C ILE A 16 0.04 0.77 10.37
N GLN A 17 1.14 0.09 10.08
CA GLN A 17 2.46 0.35 10.62
C GLN A 17 3.33 0.91 9.50
N LEU A 18 4.12 1.93 9.80
CA LEU A 18 5.10 2.50 8.88
C LEU A 18 6.49 2.04 9.27
N LEU A 19 7.13 1.29 8.36
CA LEU A 19 8.47 0.78 8.55
C LEU A 19 9.49 1.69 7.86
N GLN A 20 10.59 1.99 8.53
CA GLN A 20 11.75 2.69 7.98
C GLN A 20 12.90 1.72 7.80
N PHE A 21 13.55 1.81 6.65
CA PHE A 21 14.77 1.09 6.28
C PHE A 21 15.84 2.11 5.93
N ASP A 22 16.92 2.12 6.71
CA ASP A 22 17.98 3.09 6.54
C ASP A 22 18.90 2.71 5.36
N PRO A 23 19.43 3.70 4.61
CA PRO A 23 20.38 3.47 3.55
C PRO A 23 21.67 2.87 4.09
N THR A 24 22.39 2.10 3.25
CA THR A 24 23.64 1.44 3.60
C THR A 24 24.87 2.11 2.99
N THR A 25 24.71 3.31 2.45
CA THR A 25 25.75 4.11 1.79
C THR A 25 26.15 5.31 2.65
N GLU A 26 27.35 5.84 2.44
CA GLU A 26 27.81 7.07 3.12
C GLU A 26 27.05 8.32 2.65
N GLN A 27 26.72 8.38 1.35
CA GLN A 27 25.92 9.46 0.78
C GLN A 27 24.49 8.99 0.62
N VAL A 28 23.56 9.83 1.00
CA VAL A 28 22.13 9.54 1.07
C VAL A 28 21.35 10.58 0.28
N HIS A 29 20.37 10.14 -0.49
CA HIS A 29 19.43 11.04 -1.16
C HIS A 29 18.60 11.80 -0.11
N GLU A 30 18.44 13.11 -0.31
CA GLU A 30 17.68 13.97 0.59
C GLU A 30 16.20 13.57 0.67
N ILE A 31 15.59 13.30 -0.48
CA ILE A 31 14.16 12.98 -0.55
C ILE A 31 13.96 11.47 -0.33
N PRO A 32 13.24 11.07 0.73
CA PRO A 32 12.94 9.67 1.02
C PRO A 32 11.92 9.09 0.05
N LEU A 33 11.85 7.75 0.01
CA LEU A 33 10.89 6.99 -0.76
C LEU A 33 9.87 6.31 0.15
N LEU A 34 8.59 6.59 -0.07
CA LEU A 34 7.46 5.92 0.57
C LEU A 34 6.83 4.91 -0.39
N ILE A 35 6.84 3.64 -0.02
CA ILE A 35 6.22 2.55 -0.78
C ILE A 35 4.86 2.22 -0.17
N ILE A 36 3.83 2.22 -1.03
CA ILE A 36 2.45 1.89 -0.70
C ILE A 36 2.11 0.57 -1.41
N PRO A 37 2.32 -0.58 -0.75
CA PRO A 37 1.98 -1.88 -1.31
C PRO A 37 0.46 -2.13 -1.23
N PRO A 38 -0.05 -3.18 -1.89
CA PRO A 38 -1.43 -3.59 -1.73
C PRO A 38 -1.70 -4.10 -0.31
N TRP A 39 -2.93 -3.89 0.21
CA TRP A 39 -3.36 -4.47 1.48
C TRP A 39 -3.77 -5.94 1.37
N ILE A 40 -3.90 -6.46 0.15
CA ILE A 40 -4.18 -7.88 -0.11
C ILE A 40 -2.96 -8.74 0.19
N ASN A 41 -1.77 -8.26 -0.17
CA ASN A 41 -0.50 -8.94 0.07
C ASN A 41 0.25 -8.30 1.24
N LYS A 42 1.17 -9.07 1.82
CA LYS A 42 2.06 -8.56 2.86
C LYS A 42 3.14 -7.67 2.24
N PHE A 43 3.54 -6.61 2.94
CA PHE A 43 4.58 -5.68 2.48
C PHE A 43 5.87 -6.38 2.07
N TYR A 44 6.20 -7.50 2.73
CA TYR A 44 7.45 -8.25 2.51
C TYR A 44 7.48 -9.06 1.19
N ILE A 45 6.45 -8.97 0.34
CA ILE A 45 6.58 -9.43 -1.04
C ILE A 45 7.73 -8.70 -1.77
N LEU A 46 8.08 -7.51 -1.30
CA LEU A 46 9.22 -6.72 -1.76
C LEU A 46 10.53 -7.02 -1.01
N ASP A 47 10.51 -7.98 -0.07
CA ASP A 47 11.66 -8.39 0.75
C ASP A 47 11.54 -9.88 1.13
N LEU A 48 11.55 -10.75 0.13
CA LEU A 48 11.36 -12.19 0.33
C LEU A 48 12.59 -12.87 0.92
N ARG A 49 13.78 -12.44 0.52
CA ARG A 49 15.09 -12.94 0.98
C ARG A 49 16.20 -11.97 0.56
N PRO A 50 17.42 -12.04 1.13
CA PRO A 50 18.49 -11.09 0.83
C PRO A 50 18.78 -10.90 -0.66
N GLU A 51 18.74 -11.97 -1.43
CA GLU A 51 19.06 -11.96 -2.87
C GLU A 51 17.87 -11.50 -3.73
N ASN A 52 16.67 -11.44 -3.13
CA ASN A 52 15.44 -11.04 -3.78
C ASN A 52 14.67 -10.04 -2.89
N SER A 53 15.31 -8.88 -2.68
CA SER A 53 14.79 -7.80 -1.87
C SER A 53 14.94 -6.47 -2.61
N MET A 54 13.84 -5.91 -3.06
CA MET A 54 13.81 -4.56 -3.61
C MET A 54 14.17 -3.52 -2.53
N ILE A 55 13.77 -3.75 -1.28
CA ILE A 55 14.08 -2.85 -0.17
C ILE A 55 15.59 -2.76 0.04
N ARG A 56 16.29 -3.89 0.08
CA ARG A 56 17.76 -3.91 0.21
C ARG A 56 18.47 -3.25 -0.97
N TRP A 57 17.94 -3.48 -2.17
CA TRP A 57 18.50 -2.85 -3.35
C TRP A 57 18.36 -1.32 -3.27
N LEU A 58 17.17 -0.79 -2.95
CA LEU A 58 16.94 0.63 -2.82
C LEU A 58 17.81 1.28 -1.74
N THR A 59 17.93 0.64 -0.56
CA THR A 59 18.79 1.14 0.52
C THR A 59 20.26 1.11 0.14
N SER A 60 20.71 0.16 -0.70
CA SER A 60 22.07 0.12 -1.23
C SER A 60 22.35 1.19 -2.30
N GLN A 61 21.30 1.85 -2.82
CA GLN A 61 21.42 3.00 -3.71
C GLN A 61 21.39 4.35 -2.97
N GLY A 62 21.46 4.34 -1.64
CA GLY A 62 21.45 5.56 -0.83
C GLY A 62 20.06 6.15 -0.58
N ILE A 63 19.00 5.38 -0.75
CA ILE A 63 17.63 5.82 -0.55
C ILE A 63 17.17 5.41 0.85
N THR A 64 16.65 6.38 1.62
CA THR A 64 15.88 6.08 2.84
C THR A 64 14.51 5.60 2.41
N VAL A 65 14.17 4.35 2.74
CA VAL A 65 12.94 3.69 2.30
C VAL A 65 11.96 3.58 3.46
N PHE A 66 10.73 3.96 3.19
CA PHE A 66 9.59 3.72 4.08
C PHE A 66 8.59 2.82 3.39
N VAL A 67 8.01 1.89 4.13
CA VAL A 67 7.02 0.95 3.59
C VAL A 67 5.80 0.92 4.50
N VAL A 68 4.63 1.08 3.91
CA VAL A 68 3.36 0.88 4.61
C VAL A 68 3.12 -0.62 4.80
N SER A 69 2.93 -1.05 6.03
CA SER A 69 2.44 -2.38 6.38
C SER A 69 0.99 -2.26 6.80
N TRP A 70 0.07 -2.69 5.97
CA TRP A 70 -1.36 -2.65 6.26
C TRP A 70 -1.73 -3.69 7.32
N VAL A 71 -2.57 -3.29 8.25
CA VAL A 71 -3.17 -4.20 9.23
C VAL A 71 -4.14 -5.15 8.50
N ASN A 72 -4.14 -6.42 8.87
CA ASN A 72 -5.15 -7.35 8.36
C ASN A 72 -6.50 -6.96 8.95
N PRO A 73 -7.51 -6.66 8.10
CA PRO A 73 -8.80 -6.26 8.61
C PRO A 73 -9.47 -7.38 9.40
N ASP A 74 -10.10 -7.00 10.49
CA ASP A 74 -11.02 -7.80 11.28
C ASP A 74 -12.33 -7.02 11.50
N ALA A 75 -13.23 -7.55 12.32
CA ALA A 75 -14.51 -6.90 12.57
C ALA A 75 -14.39 -5.46 13.12
N ALA A 76 -13.28 -5.11 13.78
CA ALA A 76 -13.06 -3.74 14.27
C ALA A 76 -12.82 -2.75 13.12
N LEU A 77 -12.36 -3.24 11.98
CA LEU A 77 -12.10 -2.44 10.78
C LEU A 77 -13.22 -2.54 9.72
N ALA A 78 -14.30 -3.26 9.99
CA ALA A 78 -15.38 -3.52 9.04
C ALA A 78 -16.05 -2.25 8.46
N THR A 79 -15.98 -1.14 9.18
CA THR A 79 -16.56 0.15 8.77
C THR A 79 -15.56 1.08 8.10
N LYS A 80 -14.29 0.67 7.97
CA LYS A 80 -13.26 1.49 7.30
C LYS A 80 -13.55 1.57 5.81
N THR A 81 -13.52 2.79 5.30
CA THR A 81 -13.80 3.13 3.91
C THR A 81 -12.51 3.29 3.10
N PHE A 82 -12.63 3.41 1.79
CA PHE A 82 -11.51 3.76 0.91
C PHE A 82 -10.91 5.13 1.28
N GLU A 83 -11.76 6.09 1.71
CA GLU A 83 -11.31 7.40 2.19
C GLU A 83 -10.48 7.27 3.48
N ASP A 84 -10.86 6.39 4.41
CA ASP A 84 -10.04 6.13 5.61
C ASP A 84 -8.66 5.61 5.24
N TYR A 85 -8.55 4.72 4.25
CA TYR A 85 -7.26 4.24 3.74
C TYR A 85 -6.43 5.36 3.10
N MET A 86 -7.05 6.34 2.44
CA MET A 86 -6.35 7.53 1.97
C MET A 86 -5.82 8.37 3.15
N VAL A 87 -6.68 8.69 4.11
CA VAL A 87 -6.38 9.62 5.20
C VAL A 87 -5.46 8.98 6.25
N GLU A 88 -5.87 7.85 6.80
CA GLU A 88 -5.14 7.14 7.85
C GLU A 88 -3.96 6.33 7.29
N GLY A 89 -3.97 6.03 5.99
CA GLY A 89 -2.88 5.35 5.28
C GLY A 89 -1.88 6.34 4.69
N ILE A 90 -2.17 6.88 3.50
CA ILE A 90 -1.18 7.66 2.71
C ILE A 90 -0.89 9.02 3.34
N TYR A 91 -1.92 9.78 3.75
CA TYR A 91 -1.71 11.08 4.39
C TYR A 91 -0.94 10.93 5.70
N ALA A 92 -1.33 10.00 6.55
CA ALA A 92 -0.67 9.75 7.82
C ALA A 92 0.78 9.28 7.61
N ALA A 93 1.00 8.33 6.70
CA ALA A 93 2.34 7.82 6.38
C ALA A 93 3.25 8.93 5.82
N SER A 94 2.79 9.68 4.80
CA SER A 94 3.59 10.77 4.23
C SER A 94 3.92 11.86 5.25
N THR A 95 2.97 12.22 6.11
CA THR A 95 3.22 13.17 7.21
C THR A 95 4.28 12.66 8.17
N ALA A 96 4.22 11.37 8.55
CA ALA A 96 5.21 10.75 9.42
C ALA A 96 6.60 10.71 8.78
N VAL A 97 6.69 10.39 7.48
CA VAL A 97 7.95 10.39 6.72
C VAL A 97 8.57 11.79 6.68
N MET A 98 7.77 12.80 6.31
CA MET A 98 8.23 14.19 6.24
C MET A 98 8.79 14.66 7.58
N LYS A 99 8.10 14.36 8.67
CA LYS A 99 8.55 14.70 10.02
C LYS A 99 9.82 13.93 10.43
N GLN A 100 9.91 12.65 10.05
CA GLN A 100 11.05 11.79 10.41
C GLN A 100 12.33 12.21 9.70
N CYS A 101 12.22 12.68 8.44
CA CYS A 101 13.36 13.06 7.61
C CYS A 101 13.60 14.57 7.56
N ASP A 102 12.75 15.38 8.21
CA ASP A 102 12.79 16.86 8.15
C ASP A 102 12.77 17.39 6.70
N VAL A 103 11.84 16.88 5.90
CA VAL A 103 11.67 17.24 4.49
C VAL A 103 10.25 17.72 4.20
N GLU A 104 10.10 18.55 3.16
CA GLU A 104 8.77 19.04 2.73
C GLU A 104 8.08 18.14 1.71
N THR A 105 8.83 17.25 1.06
CA THR A 105 8.31 16.36 0.02
C THR A 105 8.80 14.94 0.17
N VAL A 106 8.02 13.99 -0.37
CA VAL A 106 8.30 12.56 -0.37
C VAL A 106 8.12 12.02 -1.78
N ASN A 107 9.02 11.16 -2.24
CA ASN A 107 8.79 10.36 -3.44
C ASN A 107 7.98 9.12 -3.10
N THR A 108 7.14 8.66 -4.01
CA THR A 108 6.24 7.53 -3.74
C THR A 108 6.31 6.44 -4.79
N VAL A 109 6.07 5.21 -4.34
CA VAL A 109 5.78 4.05 -5.20
C VAL A 109 4.45 3.47 -4.78
N GLY A 110 3.50 3.38 -5.70
CA GLY A 110 2.24 2.66 -5.51
C GLY A 110 2.25 1.33 -6.25
N TYR A 111 2.05 0.23 -5.55
CA TYR A 111 2.04 -1.10 -6.13
C TYR A 111 0.65 -1.71 -6.10
N CYS A 112 0.17 -2.18 -7.26
CA CYS A 112 -1.14 -2.81 -7.44
C CYS A 112 -2.26 -1.89 -6.92
N ILE A 113 -3.18 -2.36 -6.07
CA ILE A 113 -4.26 -1.56 -5.48
C ILE A 113 -3.72 -0.43 -4.57
N GLY A 114 -2.53 -0.57 -4.02
CA GLY A 114 -1.83 0.53 -3.35
C GLY A 114 -1.51 1.69 -4.30
N GLY A 115 -1.25 1.40 -5.57
CA GLY A 115 -1.10 2.41 -6.61
C GLY A 115 -2.43 3.05 -7.01
N THR A 116 -3.52 2.29 -7.06
CA THR A 116 -4.88 2.83 -7.27
C THR A 116 -5.25 3.81 -6.16
N LEU A 117 -4.98 3.44 -4.89
CA LEU A 117 -5.18 4.31 -3.74
C LEU A 117 -4.30 5.56 -3.81
N LEU A 118 -3.02 5.41 -4.17
CA LEU A 118 -2.10 6.54 -4.36
C LEU A 118 -2.61 7.50 -5.43
N SER A 119 -3.05 6.98 -6.58
CA SER A 119 -3.58 7.80 -7.68
C SER A 119 -4.79 8.63 -7.25
N SER A 120 -5.73 8.02 -6.53
CA SER A 120 -6.91 8.70 -5.98
C SER A 120 -6.50 9.77 -4.96
N THR A 121 -5.52 9.45 -4.10
CA THR A 121 -4.99 10.40 -3.11
C THR A 121 -4.30 11.58 -3.79
N LEU A 122 -3.52 11.35 -4.86
CA LEU A 122 -2.86 12.42 -5.63
C LEU A 122 -3.88 13.33 -6.33
N ALA A 123 -4.98 12.77 -6.85
CA ALA A 123 -6.05 13.57 -7.43
C ALA A 123 -6.69 14.50 -6.38
N HIS A 124 -6.96 13.98 -5.18
CA HIS A 124 -7.45 14.77 -4.06
C HIS A 124 -6.43 15.83 -3.62
N MET A 125 -5.15 15.47 -3.47
CA MET A 125 -4.06 16.40 -3.13
C MET A 125 -3.98 17.54 -4.14
N ALA A 126 -4.06 17.23 -5.44
CA ALA A 126 -4.05 18.24 -6.50
C ALA A 126 -5.24 19.20 -6.38
N ALA A 127 -6.44 18.70 -6.06
CA ALA A 127 -7.64 19.52 -5.92
C ALA A 127 -7.55 20.50 -4.74
N ILE A 128 -6.86 20.13 -3.65
CA ILE A 128 -6.69 20.99 -2.47
C ILE A 128 -5.35 21.74 -2.44
N GLY A 129 -4.50 21.58 -3.48
CA GLY A 129 -3.20 22.26 -3.58
C GLY A 129 -2.12 21.67 -2.66
N ASP A 130 -2.26 20.46 -2.16
CA ASP A 130 -1.25 19.77 -1.36
C ASP A 130 -0.11 19.26 -2.25
N LYS A 131 1.12 19.65 -1.95
CA LYS A 131 2.31 19.36 -2.77
C LYS A 131 3.33 18.45 -2.07
N ARG A 132 2.91 17.75 -1.01
CA ARG A 132 3.82 16.87 -0.24
C ARG A 132 4.42 15.72 -1.03
N ILE A 133 3.81 15.29 -2.14
CA ILE A 133 4.34 14.22 -2.99
C ILE A 133 5.10 14.85 -4.15
N GLY A 134 6.43 14.62 -4.18
CA GLY A 134 7.33 15.13 -5.21
C GLY A 134 7.29 14.33 -6.50
N SER A 135 7.19 12.99 -6.38
CA SER A 135 7.03 12.09 -7.52
C SER A 135 6.22 10.85 -7.17
N ALA A 136 5.61 10.24 -8.18
CA ALA A 136 4.88 8.99 -8.02
C ALA A 136 5.26 8.00 -9.12
N THR A 137 5.63 6.79 -8.70
CA THR A 137 5.89 5.65 -9.59
C THR A 137 4.83 4.59 -9.35
N PHE A 138 4.33 3.99 -10.42
CA PHE A 138 3.27 2.98 -10.33
C PHE A 138 3.76 1.64 -10.86
N PHE A 139 3.63 0.59 -10.05
CA PHE A 139 3.93 -0.79 -10.41
C PHE A 139 2.63 -1.57 -10.51
N ALA A 140 2.31 -2.07 -11.72
CA ALA A 140 1.13 -2.90 -11.98
C ALA A 140 -0.14 -2.33 -11.31
N ALA A 141 -0.34 -1.02 -11.41
CA ALA A 141 -1.46 -0.29 -10.82
C ALA A 141 -2.45 0.14 -11.90
N GLN A 142 -3.73 -0.10 -11.67
CA GLN A 142 -4.81 0.30 -12.55
C GLN A 142 -5.53 1.51 -11.98
N GLN A 143 -5.77 2.53 -12.79
CA GLN A 143 -6.47 3.76 -12.42
C GLN A 143 -7.82 3.90 -13.13
N ASP A 144 -7.92 3.41 -14.36
CA ASP A 144 -9.15 3.37 -15.14
C ASP A 144 -9.64 1.92 -15.24
N PHE A 145 -10.85 1.67 -14.75
CA PHE A 145 -11.48 0.35 -14.71
C PHE A 145 -12.55 0.19 -15.79
N THR A 146 -12.69 1.12 -16.74
CA THR A 146 -13.69 1.08 -17.82
C THR A 146 -13.55 -0.19 -18.66
N GLU A 147 -12.31 -0.60 -18.95
CA GLU A 147 -11.98 -1.81 -19.68
C GLU A 147 -11.11 -2.75 -18.83
N ALA A 148 -11.62 -3.16 -17.66
CA ALA A 148 -10.88 -3.94 -16.68
C ALA A 148 -10.77 -5.44 -17.01
N GLY A 149 -11.16 -5.88 -18.23
CA GLY A 149 -11.07 -7.27 -18.66
C GLY A 149 -11.88 -8.20 -17.76
N ASP A 150 -11.28 -9.33 -17.37
CA ASP A 150 -11.93 -10.35 -16.54
C ASP A 150 -12.37 -9.85 -15.16
N LEU A 151 -11.82 -8.75 -14.67
CA LEU A 151 -12.27 -8.13 -13.41
C LEU A 151 -13.72 -7.65 -13.49
N LEU A 152 -14.22 -7.30 -14.67
CA LEU A 152 -15.61 -6.90 -14.87
C LEU A 152 -16.60 -8.03 -14.55
N LEU A 153 -16.18 -9.30 -14.61
CA LEU A 153 -17.00 -10.44 -14.24
C LEU A 153 -17.39 -10.42 -12.75
N PHE A 154 -16.57 -9.76 -11.92
CA PHE A 154 -16.77 -9.66 -10.47
C PHE A 154 -17.50 -8.38 -10.04
N THR A 155 -17.97 -7.56 -10.99
CA THR A 155 -18.67 -6.29 -10.69
C THR A 155 -20.16 -6.35 -10.99
N ASN A 156 -20.71 -7.52 -11.35
CA ASN A 156 -22.15 -7.67 -11.54
C ASN A 156 -22.91 -7.73 -10.20
N GLU A 157 -24.17 -7.35 -10.20
CA GLU A 157 -24.99 -7.24 -8.98
C GLU A 157 -25.11 -8.56 -8.21
N ASP A 158 -25.19 -9.71 -8.90
CA ASP A 158 -25.34 -11.01 -8.25
C ASP A 158 -24.06 -11.42 -7.51
N TRP A 159 -22.90 -11.11 -8.13
CA TRP A 159 -21.61 -11.33 -7.48
C TRP A 159 -21.43 -10.40 -6.26
N LEU A 160 -21.77 -9.12 -6.39
CA LEU A 160 -21.69 -8.18 -5.29
C LEU A 160 -22.55 -8.62 -4.11
N LYS A 161 -23.80 -9.06 -4.33
CA LYS A 161 -24.67 -9.62 -3.28
C LYS A 161 -24.08 -10.85 -2.62
N THR A 162 -23.45 -11.72 -3.41
CA THR A 162 -22.75 -12.92 -2.89
C THR A 162 -21.57 -12.53 -2.02
N LEU A 163 -20.81 -11.52 -2.44
CA LEU A 163 -19.66 -11.00 -1.70
C LEU A 163 -20.10 -10.35 -0.39
N GLU A 164 -21.14 -9.51 -0.43
CA GLU A 164 -21.74 -8.87 0.75
C GLU A 164 -22.21 -9.93 1.76
N GLY A 165 -22.91 -10.98 1.31
CA GLY A 165 -23.32 -12.09 2.17
C GLY A 165 -22.15 -12.80 2.85
N LYS A 166 -21.05 -13.03 2.13
CA LYS A 166 -19.83 -13.61 2.72
C LYS A 166 -19.17 -12.67 3.73
N MET A 167 -19.19 -11.38 3.47
CA MET A 167 -18.65 -10.37 4.40
C MET A 167 -19.50 -10.31 5.67
N ASP A 168 -20.83 -10.35 5.56
CA ASP A 168 -21.75 -10.36 6.70
C ASP A 168 -21.50 -11.59 7.60
N GLU A 169 -21.36 -12.77 7.01
CA GLU A 169 -20.99 -13.99 7.71
C GLU A 169 -19.60 -13.91 8.37
N GLY A 170 -18.68 -13.14 7.76
CA GLY A 170 -17.31 -12.90 8.22
C GLY A 170 -17.17 -11.74 9.22
N GLY A 171 -18.26 -11.18 9.73
CA GLY A 171 -18.23 -10.04 10.65
C GLY A 171 -17.86 -8.71 9.97
N GLY A 172 -18.27 -8.54 8.72
CA GLY A 172 -18.07 -7.33 7.92
C GLY A 172 -16.74 -7.28 7.15
N VAL A 173 -15.99 -8.39 7.11
CA VAL A 173 -14.72 -8.47 6.39
C VAL A 173 -14.66 -9.71 5.51
N LEU A 174 -13.96 -9.61 4.38
CA LEU A 174 -13.70 -10.74 3.51
C LEU A 174 -12.48 -11.53 4.01
N SER A 175 -12.64 -12.84 4.19
CA SER A 175 -11.52 -13.68 4.65
C SER A 175 -10.40 -13.76 3.60
N GLY A 176 -9.15 -13.92 4.06
CA GLY A 176 -8.01 -14.10 3.18
C GLY A 176 -8.14 -15.33 2.27
N GLN A 177 -8.83 -16.39 2.72
CA GLN A 177 -9.10 -17.57 1.90
C GLN A 177 -10.05 -17.25 0.74
N ALA A 178 -11.14 -16.54 0.99
CA ALA A 178 -12.09 -16.14 -0.04
C ALA A 178 -11.42 -15.23 -1.10
N MET A 179 -10.50 -14.37 -0.66
CA MET A 179 -9.69 -13.54 -1.55
C MET A 179 -8.75 -14.39 -2.40
N ALA A 180 -8.05 -15.36 -1.80
CA ALA A 180 -7.15 -16.26 -2.52
C ALA A 180 -7.89 -17.09 -3.56
N ASP A 181 -9.08 -17.59 -3.25
CA ASP A 181 -9.93 -18.35 -4.17
C ASP A 181 -10.34 -17.49 -5.37
N THR A 182 -10.69 -16.23 -5.16
CA THR A 182 -11.00 -15.29 -6.24
C THR A 182 -9.81 -15.09 -7.19
N PHE A 183 -8.59 -14.90 -6.65
CA PHE A 183 -7.38 -14.76 -7.46
C PHE A 183 -7.01 -16.05 -8.22
N ASN A 184 -7.28 -17.22 -7.64
CA ASN A 184 -7.04 -18.50 -8.32
C ASN A 184 -7.91 -18.68 -9.56
N VAL A 185 -9.16 -18.20 -9.53
CA VAL A 185 -10.07 -18.23 -10.70
C VAL A 185 -9.56 -17.35 -11.85
N LEU A 186 -8.93 -16.20 -11.54
CA LEU A 186 -8.36 -15.30 -12.54
C LEU A 186 -7.08 -15.84 -13.20
N ARG A 187 -6.51 -16.91 -12.68
CA ARG A 187 -5.29 -17.54 -13.21
C ARG A 187 -5.53 -18.72 -14.15
N SER A 188 -6.75 -19.16 -14.29
CA SER A 188 -7.09 -20.35 -15.10
C SER A 188 -7.23 -20.07 -16.59
#